data_2b479af4c0d10c829e613f3504c4e177
#
_entry.id   2b479af4c0d10c829e613f3504c4e177
#
_cell.length_a   1.000
_cell.length_b   1.000
_cell.length_c   1.000
_cell.angle_alpha   90.00
_cell.angle_beta   90.00
_cell.angle_gamma   90.00
#
_symmetry.space_group_name_H-M   'P 1'
#
loop_
_entity.id
_entity.type
_entity.pdbx_description
1 polymer ?
#
loop_
_entity_poly.entity_id
_entity_poly.type
_entity_poly.pdbx_seq_one_letter_code
_entity_poly.pdbx_strand_id
1 'polypeptide(L)' 'MKVYLRNKEIKKILIRKNKSQNWLAHRLEISTGYMSQLMDGSRHPSPQLRERIMNNLPENKFDDLFQIQDEG' A
#
# COMPACT_ATOMS: atom_id res chain seq x y z
N MET A 1 2.64 17.75 2.60
CA MET A 1 1.88 16.72 1.87
C MET A 1 2.11 15.36 2.48
N LYS A 2 1.05 14.56 2.57
CA LYS A 2 1.14 13.19 3.05
C LYS A 2 0.64 12.24 1.98
N VAL A 3 1.24 11.06 1.92
CA VAL A 3 0.84 10.02 0.98
C VAL A 3 0.28 8.85 1.77
N TYR A 4 -0.93 8.44 1.44
CA TYR A 4 -1.62 7.33 2.10
C TYR A 4 -1.87 6.22 1.09
N LEU A 5 -1.97 4.99 1.59
CA LEU A 5 -2.46 3.88 0.76
C LEU A 5 -3.96 4.05 0.50
N ARG A 6 -4.37 3.75 -0.72
CA ARG A 6 -5.80 3.60 -1.03
C ARG A 6 -6.23 2.21 -0.59
N ASN A 7 -6.56 2.06 0.68
CA ASN A 7 -6.78 0.74 1.28
C ASN A 7 -7.87 -0.06 0.57
N LYS A 8 -8.94 0.58 0.15
CA LYS A 8 -10.03 -0.13 -0.56
C LYS A 8 -9.56 -0.67 -1.90
N GLU A 9 -8.76 0.11 -2.62
CA GLU A 9 -8.21 -0.33 -3.91
C GLU A 9 -7.19 -1.45 -3.72
N ILE A 10 -6.33 -1.33 -2.71
CA ILE A 10 -5.35 -2.38 -2.38
C ILE A 10 -6.08 -3.69 -2.08
N LYS A 11 -7.16 -3.62 -1.28
CA LYS A 11 -7.95 -4.81 -0.97
C LYS A 11 -8.55 -5.47 -2.21
N LYS A 12 -9.08 -4.66 -3.14
CA LYS A 12 -9.62 -5.17 -4.39
C LYS A 12 -8.55 -5.84 -5.23
N ILE A 13 -7.37 -5.24 -5.31
CA ILE A 13 -6.25 -5.80 -6.05
C ILE A 13 -5.85 -7.15 -5.46
N LEU A 14 -5.76 -7.24 -4.14
CA LEU A 14 -5.41 -8.50 -3.47
C LEU A 14 -6.44 -9.59 -3.74
N ILE A 15 -7.72 -9.23 -3.71
CA ILE A 15 -8.79 -10.17 -4.02
C ILE A 15 -8.64 -10.69 -5.45
N ARG A 16 -8.37 -9.81 -6.41
CA ARG A 16 -8.18 -10.22 -7.82
C ARG A 16 -6.98 -11.15 -7.98
N LYS A 17 -5.95 -10.96 -7.18
CA LYS A 17 -4.74 -11.81 -7.22
C LYS A 17 -4.88 -13.07 -6.38
N ASN A 18 -5.98 -13.22 -5.65
CA ASN A 18 -6.18 -14.31 -4.70
C ASN A 18 -5.09 -14.34 -3.63
N LYS A 19 -4.72 -13.15 -3.14
CA LYS A 19 -3.67 -12.99 -2.14
C LYS A 19 -4.23 -12.25 -0.91
N SER A 20 -3.55 -12.43 0.22
CA SER A 20 -3.92 -11.80 1.48
C SER A 20 -3.11 -10.55 1.74
N GLN A 21 -3.57 -9.73 2.69
CA GLN A 21 -2.79 -8.59 3.19
C GLN A 21 -1.45 -9.06 3.77
N ASN A 22 -1.44 -10.21 4.47
CA ASN A 22 -0.22 -10.77 5.02
C ASN A 22 0.77 -11.18 3.92
N TRP A 23 0.26 -11.71 2.81
CA TRP A 23 1.09 -11.99 1.65
C TRP A 23 1.81 -10.73 1.19
N LEU A 24 1.09 -9.61 1.10
CA LEU A 24 1.69 -8.35 0.67
C LEU A 24 2.74 -7.87 1.68
N ALA A 25 2.45 -7.98 2.98
CA ALA A 25 3.42 -7.62 4.00
C ALA A 25 4.73 -8.39 3.83
N HIS A 26 4.64 -9.70 3.58
CA HIS A 26 5.82 -10.52 3.32
C HIS A 26 6.57 -10.07 2.08
N ARG A 27 5.85 -9.76 1.01
CA ARG A 27 6.47 -9.28 -0.24
C ARG A 27 7.19 -7.95 -0.04
N LEU A 28 6.67 -7.11 0.85
CA LEU A 28 7.26 -5.81 1.14
C LEU A 28 8.33 -5.89 2.22
N GLU A 29 8.53 -7.06 2.82
CA GLU A 29 9.50 -7.28 3.89
C GLU A 29 9.21 -6.41 5.11
N ILE A 30 7.93 -6.27 5.45
CA ILE A 30 7.47 -5.53 6.64
C ILE A 30 6.61 -6.44 7.50
N SER A 31 6.45 -6.07 8.77
CA SER A 31 5.61 -6.84 9.68
C SER A 31 4.14 -6.71 9.32
N THR A 32 3.34 -7.68 9.71
CA THR A 32 1.90 -7.64 9.51
C THR A 32 1.25 -6.48 10.28
N GLY A 33 1.81 -6.14 11.45
CA GLY A 33 1.35 -4.99 12.23
C GLY A 33 1.61 -3.66 11.51
N TYR A 34 2.79 -3.51 10.92
CA TYR A 34 3.12 -2.34 10.12
C TYR A 34 2.18 -2.24 8.91
N MET A 35 1.95 -3.36 8.23
CA MET A 35 1.03 -3.40 7.10
C MET A 35 -0.37 -2.92 7.50
N SER A 36 -0.86 -3.37 8.66
CA SER A 36 -2.17 -2.94 9.17
C SER A 36 -2.21 -1.43 9.43
N GLN A 37 -1.13 -0.86 9.94
CA GLN A 37 -1.05 0.58 10.18
C GLN A 37 -1.03 1.38 8.87
N LEU A 38 -0.37 0.86 7.85
CA LEU A 38 -0.41 1.47 6.53
C LEU A 38 -1.83 1.44 5.96
N MET A 39 -2.52 0.31 6.15
CA MET A 39 -3.88 0.14 5.63
C MET A 39 -4.90 1.00 6.36
N ASP A 40 -4.74 1.23 7.67
CA ASP A 40 -5.68 2.04 8.44
C ASP A 40 -5.34 3.54 8.43
N GLY A 41 -4.21 3.92 7.80
CA GLY A 41 -3.82 5.31 7.68
C GLY A 41 -3.03 5.85 8.87
N SER A 42 -2.72 5.02 9.88
CA SER A 42 -1.91 5.45 11.03
C SER A 42 -0.48 5.75 10.64
N ARG A 43 0.00 5.15 9.56
CA ARG A 43 1.35 5.35 9.06
C ARG A 43 1.35 5.67 7.59
N HIS A 44 2.36 6.41 7.17
CA HIS A 44 2.56 6.81 5.78
C HIS A 44 3.74 6.02 5.21
N PRO A 45 3.62 5.46 4.00
CA PRO A 45 4.75 4.76 3.42
C PRO A 45 5.85 5.75 3.01
N SER A 46 7.10 5.38 3.29
CA SER A 46 8.26 6.13 2.81
C SER A 46 8.35 6.04 1.28
N PRO A 47 9.14 6.93 0.63
CA PRO A 47 9.35 6.82 -0.81
C PRO A 47 9.89 5.45 -1.23
N GLN A 48 10.80 4.86 -0.46
CA GLN A 48 11.34 3.54 -0.74
C GLN A 48 10.28 2.45 -0.65
N LEU A 49 9.43 2.53 0.36
CA LEU A 49 8.35 1.57 0.53
C LEU A 49 7.30 1.71 -0.59
N ARG A 50 7.02 2.94 -1.00
CA ARG A 50 6.11 3.17 -2.13
C ARG A 50 6.63 2.52 -3.40
N GLU A 51 7.94 2.62 -3.66
CA GLU A 51 8.54 1.95 -4.82
C GLU A 51 8.39 0.43 -4.73
N ARG A 52 8.59 -0.15 -3.55
CA ARG A 52 8.40 -1.59 -3.36
C ARG A 52 6.96 -2.00 -3.62
N ILE A 53 6.02 -1.22 -3.13
CA ILE A 53 4.60 -1.49 -3.36
C ILE A 53 4.30 -1.48 -4.85
N MET A 54 4.77 -0.46 -5.56
CA MET A 54 4.56 -0.37 -7.01
C MET A 54 5.21 -1.52 -7.75
N ASN A 55 6.42 -1.93 -7.34
CA ASN A 55 7.13 -3.04 -7.97
C ASN A 55 6.43 -4.38 -7.76
N ASN A 56 5.72 -4.54 -6.65
CA ASN A 56 4.98 -5.76 -6.35
C ASN A 56 3.56 -5.76 -6.93
N LEU A 57 3.07 -4.61 -7.36
CA LEU A 57 1.76 -4.44 -7.98
C LEU A 57 1.92 -3.68 -9.31
N PRO A 58 2.71 -4.25 -10.26
CA PRO A 58 3.17 -3.49 -11.43
C PRO A 58 2.08 -3.14 -12.43
N GLU A 59 0.94 -3.81 -12.39
CA GLU A 59 -0.18 -3.51 -13.26
C GLU A 59 -0.97 -2.29 -12.82
N ASN A 60 -0.58 -1.66 -11.70
CA ASN A 60 -1.29 -0.50 -11.14
C ASN A 60 -0.40 0.74 -11.18
N LYS A 61 -1.03 1.89 -11.40
CA LYS A 61 -0.33 3.18 -11.40
C LYS A 61 -0.27 3.75 -9.99
N PHE A 62 0.58 4.74 -9.79
CA PHE A 62 0.71 5.42 -8.50
C PHE A 62 -0.65 5.88 -7.96
N ASP A 63 -1.45 6.54 -8.79
CA ASP A 63 -2.73 7.09 -8.35
C ASP A 63 -3.78 6.02 -8.02
N ASP A 64 -3.58 4.80 -8.51
CA ASP A 64 -4.43 3.66 -8.15
C ASP A 64 -4.13 3.16 -6.75
N LEU A 65 -2.89 3.31 -6.30
CA LEU A 65 -2.39 2.72 -5.05
C LEU A 65 -2.32 3.73 -3.92
N PHE A 66 -2.09 5.00 -4.24
CA PHE A 66 -1.82 6.03 -3.24
C PHE A 66 -2.69 7.25 -3.44
N GLN A 67 -2.93 7.94 -2.34
CA GLN A 67 -3.58 9.23 -2.32
C GLN A 67 -2.63 10.25 -1.74
N ILE A 68 -2.40 11.33 -2.47
CA ILE A 68 -1.62 12.46 -1.96
C ILE A 68 -2.60 13.42 -1.32
N GLN A 69 -2.38 13.73 -0.05
CA GLN A 69 -3.21 14.67 0.68
C GLN A 69 -2.43 15.94 0.93
N ASP A 70 -2.94 17.04 0.42
CA ASP A 70 -2.36 18.35 0.64
C ASP A 70 -2.89 18.89 1.96
N GLU A 71 -1.98 19.28 2.84
CA GLU A 71 -2.33 19.79 4.16
C GLU A 71 -2.25 21.33 4.18
N GLY A 72 -2.45 21.93 3.06
CA GLY A 72 -2.34 23.35 2.83
C GLY A 72 -3.03 24.28 3.79
#